data_988f90048368bab59bb52890d15eac28
#
_entry.id   988f90048368bab59bb52890d15eac28
#
_cell.length_a   1.000
_cell.length_b   1.000
_cell.length_c   1.000
_cell.angle_alpha   90.00
_cell.angle_beta   90.00
_cell.angle_gamma   90.00
#
_symmetry.space_group_name_H-M   'P 1'
#
loop_
_entity.id
_entity.type
_entity.pdbx_description
1 polymer ?
#
loop_
_entity_poly.entity_id
_entity_poly.type
_entity_poly.pdbx_seq_one_letter_code
_entity_poly.pdbx_strand_id
1 'polypeptide(L)'
;MNRKNYLLAFILCVQTLFVSAQVYPVRAKLTDEKSFSMILLPDPQSYTKFDANQPLFELQTAWVANSIESLNIKGVLCTGDLVEQNEIRIPDGVNGNQTSEEQWRAASRAFERLDGKLPYVICTGNHDYGYQKAENRLCHFPDYFPAERNSCWRKSLVAVGNNYQ
;
A
#
# COMPACT_ATOMS: atom_id res chain seq x y z
N MET A 1 -45.24 6.63 -30.22
CA MET A 1 -44.91 5.61 -29.21
C MET A 1 -45.70 5.90 -27.95
N ASN A 2 -46.43 4.94 -27.37
CA ASN A 2 -47.43 5.16 -26.35
C ASN A 2 -46.76 5.33 -24.95
N ARG A 3 -47.27 6.20 -24.06
CA ARG A 3 -46.72 6.43 -22.68
C ARG A 3 -46.45 5.14 -21.92
N LYS A 4 -47.25 4.09 -22.12
CA LYS A 4 -47.05 2.78 -21.52
C LYS A 4 -45.71 2.11 -21.97
N ASN A 5 -45.28 2.35 -23.20
CA ASN A 5 -44.04 1.76 -23.73
C ASN A 5 -42.77 2.43 -23.14
N TYR A 6 -42.83 3.74 -22.83
CA TYR A 6 -41.75 4.44 -22.14
C TYR A 6 -41.58 3.99 -20.69
N LEU A 7 -42.74 3.77 -20.00
CA LEU A 7 -42.71 3.28 -18.62
C LEU A 7 -42.11 1.86 -18.56
N LEU A 8 -42.46 0.98 -19.51
CA LEU A 8 -41.94 -0.37 -19.58
C LEU A 8 -40.43 -0.38 -19.91
N ALA A 9 -39.98 0.45 -20.85
CA ALA A 9 -38.57 0.60 -21.19
C ALA A 9 -37.75 1.16 -20.01
N PHE A 10 -38.30 2.13 -19.28
CA PHE A 10 -37.68 2.69 -18.09
C PHE A 10 -37.53 1.64 -16.97
N ILE A 11 -38.57 0.86 -16.70
CA ILE A 11 -38.52 -0.21 -15.70
C ILE A 11 -37.50 -1.28 -16.11
N LEU A 12 -37.41 -1.66 -17.39
CA LEU A 12 -36.41 -2.61 -17.88
C LEU A 12 -34.97 -2.08 -17.73
N CYS A 13 -34.72 -0.80 -18.05
CA CYS A 13 -33.45 -0.15 -17.86
C CYS A 13 -33.02 -0.08 -16.38
N VAL A 14 -33.95 0.21 -15.48
CA VAL A 14 -33.66 0.24 -14.04
C VAL A 14 -33.35 -1.16 -13.53
N GLN A 15 -34.03 -2.19 -13.98
CA GLN A 15 -33.75 -3.56 -13.59
C GLN A 15 -32.37 -4.05 -14.09
N THR A 16 -31.97 -3.67 -15.31
CA THR A 16 -30.63 -4.03 -15.83
C THR A 16 -29.50 -3.34 -15.08
N LEU A 17 -29.72 -2.10 -14.59
CA LEU A 17 -28.75 -1.39 -13.75
C LEU A 17 -28.56 -2.06 -12.38
N PHE A 18 -29.60 -2.65 -11.80
CA PHE A 18 -29.50 -3.37 -10.55
C PHE A 18 -28.83 -4.76 -10.68
N VAL A 19 -29.00 -5.44 -11.81
CA VAL A 19 -28.37 -6.75 -12.04
C VAL A 19 -26.86 -6.65 -12.28
N SER A 20 -26.35 -5.51 -12.79
CA SER A 20 -24.91 -5.31 -13.04
C SER A 20 -24.09 -5.04 -11.78
N ALA A 21 -24.71 -4.78 -10.63
CA ALA A 21 -24.01 -4.37 -9.42
C ALA A 21 -23.73 -5.52 -8.42
N GLN A 22 -24.14 -6.74 -8.73
CA GLN A 22 -23.79 -7.89 -7.88
C GLN A 22 -22.44 -8.49 -8.26
N VAL A 23 -21.38 -7.70 -8.14
CA VAL A 23 -20.03 -8.26 -8.00
C VAL A 23 -19.95 -8.85 -6.60
N TYR A 24 -20.22 -10.12 -6.46
CA TYR A 24 -19.89 -10.83 -5.23
C TYR A 24 -18.37 -10.75 -5.05
N PRO A 25 -17.85 -10.11 -4.00
CA PRO A 25 -16.43 -10.15 -3.75
C PRO A 25 -16.08 -11.61 -3.51
N VAL A 26 -15.43 -12.23 -4.47
CA VAL A 26 -14.81 -13.56 -4.27
C VAL A 26 -13.73 -13.31 -3.21
N ARG A 27 -14.04 -13.65 -1.96
CA ARG A 27 -13.03 -13.58 -0.90
C ARG A 27 -11.97 -14.61 -1.23
N ALA A 28 -10.76 -14.16 -1.45
CA ALA A 28 -9.63 -15.05 -1.60
C ALA A 28 -9.51 -15.90 -0.31
N LYS A 29 -9.30 -17.19 -0.49
CA LYS A 29 -9.06 -18.13 0.61
C LYS A 29 -8.07 -19.19 0.16
N LEU A 30 -7.39 -19.79 1.13
CA LEU A 30 -6.47 -20.89 0.87
C LEU A 30 -7.22 -22.13 0.42
N THR A 31 -6.64 -22.87 -0.50
CA THR A 31 -7.14 -24.20 -0.92
C THR A 31 -6.76 -25.28 0.05
N ASP A 32 -5.68 -25.12 0.81
CA ASP A 32 -5.23 -25.97 1.91
C ASP A 32 -5.15 -25.15 3.20
N GLU A 33 -5.94 -25.51 4.19
CA GLU A 33 -6.01 -24.83 5.49
C GLU A 33 -4.69 -24.86 6.29
N LYS A 34 -3.79 -25.81 5.97
CA LYS A 34 -2.45 -25.88 6.57
C LYS A 34 -1.45 -24.93 5.94
N SER A 35 -1.79 -24.36 4.79
CA SER A 35 -0.94 -23.37 4.11
C SER A 35 -0.99 -22.00 4.80
N PHE A 36 -0.02 -21.16 4.50
CA PHE A 36 0.00 -19.75 4.88
C PHE A 36 0.44 -18.89 3.70
N SER A 37 0.20 -17.61 3.79
CA SER A 37 0.61 -16.63 2.79
C SER A 37 1.65 -15.68 3.36
N MET A 38 2.60 -15.28 2.52
CA MET A 38 3.46 -14.12 2.69
C MET A 38 3.13 -13.12 1.58
N ILE A 39 2.99 -11.86 1.94
CA ILE A 39 2.71 -10.80 0.97
C ILE A 39 4.02 -10.14 0.59
N LEU A 40 4.23 -9.95 -0.70
CA LEU A 40 5.32 -9.15 -1.24
C LEU A 40 4.75 -7.85 -1.82
N LEU A 41 5.23 -6.71 -1.33
CA LEU A 41 4.92 -5.37 -1.83
C LEU A 41 6.17 -4.81 -2.51
N PRO A 42 6.24 -4.82 -3.85
CA PRO A 42 7.38 -4.25 -4.56
C PRO A 42 7.17 -2.76 -4.83
N ASP A 43 8.24 -2.00 -4.70
CA ASP A 43 8.47 -0.66 -5.25
C ASP A 43 7.25 0.29 -5.24
N PRO A 44 6.72 0.68 -4.07
CA PRO A 44 5.51 1.49 -4.01
C PRO A 44 5.70 2.95 -4.46
N GLN A 45 6.89 3.37 -4.85
CA GLN A 45 7.19 4.74 -5.31
C GLN A 45 6.25 5.25 -6.39
N SER A 46 5.80 4.38 -7.29
CA SER A 46 4.86 4.76 -8.36
C SER A 46 3.48 5.14 -7.83
N TYR A 47 3.13 4.69 -6.63
CA TYR A 47 1.92 5.11 -5.94
C TYR A 47 2.14 6.36 -5.09
N THR A 48 3.28 6.48 -4.41
CA THR A 48 3.54 7.58 -3.47
C THR A 48 3.83 8.90 -4.16
N LYS A 49 4.48 8.88 -5.34
CA LYS A 49 4.91 10.07 -6.06
C LYS A 49 3.80 10.90 -6.71
N PHE A 50 2.60 10.35 -6.86
CA PHE A 50 1.43 11.07 -7.34
C PHE A 50 0.30 10.97 -6.31
N ASP A 51 -0.29 12.09 -5.92
CA ASP A 51 -1.41 12.14 -4.96
C ASP A 51 -2.60 11.29 -5.40
N ALA A 52 -2.92 11.31 -6.69
CA ALA A 52 -4.01 10.53 -7.27
C ALA A 52 -3.81 9.01 -7.15
N ASN A 53 -2.56 8.54 -7.01
CA ASN A 53 -2.22 7.12 -6.92
C ASN A 53 -2.12 6.62 -5.46
N GLN A 54 -1.91 7.52 -4.50
CA GLN A 54 -1.73 7.15 -3.09
C GLN A 54 -2.86 6.27 -2.53
N PRO A 55 -4.15 6.51 -2.85
CA PRO A 55 -5.24 5.65 -2.41
C PRO A 55 -5.12 4.21 -2.89
N LEU A 56 -4.45 3.94 -4.01
CA LEU A 56 -4.24 2.58 -4.52
C LEU A 56 -3.32 1.78 -3.59
N PHE A 57 -2.26 2.42 -3.07
CA PHE A 57 -1.37 1.77 -2.12
C PHE A 57 -2.06 1.52 -0.77
N GLU A 58 -2.84 2.49 -0.30
CA GLU A 58 -3.67 2.32 0.90
C GLU A 58 -4.70 1.20 0.73
N LEU A 59 -5.29 1.04 -0.47
CA LEU A 59 -6.21 -0.04 -0.77
C LEU A 59 -5.51 -1.41 -0.73
N GLN A 60 -4.28 -1.53 -1.23
CA GLN A 60 -3.50 -2.76 -1.17
C GLN A 60 -3.26 -3.18 0.28
N THR A 61 -2.78 -2.28 1.13
CA THR A 61 -2.53 -2.58 2.55
C THR A 61 -3.81 -2.83 3.33
N ALA A 62 -4.91 -2.15 2.99
CA ALA A 62 -6.24 -2.43 3.55
C ALA A 62 -6.73 -3.83 3.16
N TRP A 63 -6.53 -4.24 1.90
CA TRP A 63 -6.86 -5.59 1.45
C TRP A 63 -6.05 -6.65 2.22
N VAL A 64 -4.75 -6.41 2.40
CA VAL A 64 -3.89 -7.29 3.21
C VAL A 64 -4.44 -7.40 4.63
N ALA A 65 -4.71 -6.27 5.29
CA ALA A 65 -5.24 -6.24 6.66
C ALA A 65 -6.56 -7.00 6.80
N ASN A 66 -7.45 -6.88 5.79
CA ASN A 66 -8.76 -7.55 5.79
C ASN A 66 -8.69 -9.04 5.42
N SER A 67 -7.56 -9.49 4.86
CA SER A 67 -7.36 -10.86 4.38
C SER A 67 -6.49 -11.71 5.31
N ILE A 68 -6.03 -11.16 6.44
CA ILE A 68 -5.10 -11.84 7.36
C ILE A 68 -5.62 -13.23 7.74
N GLU A 69 -6.86 -13.33 8.18
CA GLU A 69 -7.45 -14.60 8.62
C GLU A 69 -7.75 -15.53 7.44
N SER A 70 -8.44 -15.02 6.40
CA SER A 70 -8.90 -15.85 5.27
C SER A 70 -7.76 -16.43 4.45
N LEU A 71 -6.61 -15.77 4.40
CA LEU A 71 -5.40 -16.22 3.71
C LEU A 71 -4.28 -16.67 4.65
N ASN A 72 -4.55 -16.77 5.95
CA ASN A 72 -3.54 -17.12 6.95
C ASN A 72 -2.22 -16.35 6.73
N ILE A 73 -2.31 -15.02 6.52
CA ILE A 73 -1.14 -14.18 6.21
C ILE A 73 -0.24 -14.09 7.43
N LYS A 74 1.03 -14.42 7.29
CA LYS A 74 2.01 -14.44 8.39
C LYS A 74 2.93 -13.21 8.40
N GLY A 75 3.04 -12.50 7.30
CA GLY A 75 3.86 -11.31 7.22
C GLY A 75 3.82 -10.64 5.86
N VAL A 76 4.40 -9.43 5.81
CA VAL A 76 4.59 -8.64 4.59
C VAL A 76 6.08 -8.37 4.42
N LEU A 77 6.57 -8.51 3.21
CA LEU A 77 7.91 -8.10 2.79
C LEU A 77 7.74 -6.94 1.80
N CYS A 78 8.47 -5.85 2.01
CA CYS A 78 8.53 -4.74 1.06
C CYS A 78 9.97 -4.57 0.58
N THR A 79 10.17 -4.53 -0.73
CA THR A 79 11.51 -4.54 -1.35
C THR A 79 12.18 -3.18 -1.41
N GLY A 80 11.52 -2.14 -0.90
CA GLY A 80 12.06 -0.77 -0.91
C GLY A 80 11.47 0.08 -2.02
N ASP A 81 12.19 1.13 -2.38
CA ASP A 81 11.73 2.19 -3.29
C ASP A 81 10.36 2.74 -2.86
N LEU A 82 10.27 3.13 -1.58
CA LEU A 82 9.06 3.66 -0.96
C LEU A 82 8.70 5.04 -1.51
N VAL A 83 9.71 5.79 -1.92
CA VAL A 83 9.60 7.12 -2.52
C VAL A 83 10.36 7.18 -3.84
N GLU A 84 9.99 8.09 -4.72
CA GLU A 84 10.70 8.29 -5.99
C GLU A 84 12.08 8.90 -5.79
N GLN A 85 12.20 9.81 -4.83
CA GLN A 85 13.46 10.41 -4.39
C GLN A 85 13.32 10.89 -2.94
N ASN A 86 14.37 10.69 -2.17
CA ASN A 86 14.37 11.01 -0.74
C ASN A 86 14.40 12.53 -0.44
N GLU A 87 14.84 13.38 -1.38
CA GLU A 87 15.10 14.81 -1.15
C GLU A 87 14.39 15.76 -2.13
N ILE A 88 13.31 15.35 -2.79
CA ILE A 88 12.52 16.24 -3.66
C ILE A 88 11.78 17.27 -2.80
N ARG A 89 12.08 18.55 -3.00
CA ARG A 89 11.38 19.68 -2.39
C ARG A 89 10.35 20.31 -3.32
N ILE A 90 10.64 20.30 -4.61
CA ILE A 90 9.77 20.88 -5.65
C ILE A 90 9.58 19.79 -6.72
N PRO A 91 8.42 19.15 -6.76
CA PRO A 91 8.11 18.16 -7.80
C PRO A 91 8.02 18.80 -9.17
N ASP A 92 8.45 18.09 -10.20
CA ASP A 92 8.41 18.57 -11.60
C ASP A 92 7.05 18.34 -12.28
N GLY A 93 6.15 17.61 -11.65
CA GLY A 93 4.84 17.24 -12.18
C GLY A 93 4.87 16.12 -13.24
N VAL A 94 6.04 15.76 -13.73
CA VAL A 94 6.23 14.72 -14.77
C VAL A 94 6.60 13.39 -14.09
N ASN A 95 7.61 13.43 -13.22
CA ASN A 95 8.05 12.24 -12.47
C ASN A 95 7.34 12.10 -11.11
N GLY A 96 6.49 13.03 -10.77
CA GLY A 96 5.70 13.06 -9.54
C GLY A 96 5.19 14.46 -9.27
N ASN A 97 4.11 14.58 -8.52
CA ASN A 97 3.55 15.85 -8.06
C ASN A 97 3.63 16.00 -6.53
N GLN A 98 4.31 15.07 -5.87
CA GLN A 98 4.48 15.06 -4.42
C GLN A 98 5.93 15.31 -4.04
N THR A 99 6.14 16.11 -2.99
CA THR A 99 7.45 16.25 -2.34
C THR A 99 7.88 14.93 -1.69
N SER A 100 9.16 14.76 -1.40
CA SER A 100 9.66 13.57 -0.68
C SER A 100 8.95 13.39 0.67
N GLU A 101 8.72 14.47 1.40
CA GLU A 101 7.99 14.42 2.68
C GLU A 101 6.56 13.89 2.51
N GLU A 102 5.83 14.36 1.49
CA GLU A 102 4.49 13.88 1.18
C GLU A 102 4.49 12.40 0.77
N GLN A 103 5.48 11.97 -0.01
CA GLN A 103 5.65 10.58 -0.41
C GLN A 103 5.95 9.68 0.79
N TRP A 104 6.88 10.06 1.66
CA TRP A 104 7.19 9.34 2.89
C TRP A 104 5.97 9.23 3.82
N ARG A 105 5.21 10.32 3.96
CA ARG A 105 3.94 10.30 4.71
C ARG A 105 2.91 9.36 4.09
N ALA A 106 2.81 9.31 2.77
CA ALA A 106 1.89 8.42 2.07
C ALA A 106 2.28 6.95 2.28
N ALA A 107 3.57 6.61 2.14
CA ALA A 107 4.07 5.28 2.44
C ALA A 107 3.77 4.89 3.89
N SER A 108 4.08 5.78 4.83
CA SER A 108 3.82 5.57 6.25
C SER A 108 2.34 5.30 6.53
N ARG A 109 1.42 6.14 6.02
CA ARG A 109 -0.04 5.96 6.18
C ARG A 109 -0.52 4.61 5.66
N ALA A 110 0.01 4.16 4.53
CA ALA A 110 -0.39 2.87 3.98
C ALA A 110 -0.04 1.72 4.94
N PHE A 111 1.16 1.74 5.54
CA PHE A 111 1.61 0.72 6.48
C PHE A 111 0.93 0.80 7.87
N GLU A 112 0.42 1.96 8.30
CA GLU A 112 -0.35 2.11 9.55
C GLU A 112 -1.51 1.10 9.66
N ARG A 113 -2.08 0.70 8.54
CA ARG A 113 -3.16 -0.29 8.48
C ARG A 113 -2.74 -1.67 8.97
N LEU A 114 -1.43 -1.96 8.95
CA LEU A 114 -0.83 -3.22 9.34
C LEU A 114 -0.22 -3.18 10.75
N ASP A 115 -0.01 -1.99 11.31
CA ASP A 115 0.60 -1.81 12.63
C ASP A 115 -0.20 -2.54 13.72
N GLY A 116 0.49 -3.33 14.51
CA GLY A 116 -0.10 -4.13 15.58
C GLY A 116 -0.95 -5.33 15.12
N LYS A 117 -1.13 -5.54 13.82
CA LYS A 117 -1.94 -6.64 13.27
C LYS A 117 -1.09 -7.70 12.59
N LEU A 118 -0.05 -7.29 11.88
CA LEU A 118 0.75 -8.18 11.05
C LEU A 118 2.21 -7.71 11.06
N PRO A 119 3.19 -8.62 11.25
CA PRO A 119 4.58 -8.25 11.11
C PRO A 119 4.91 -7.91 9.65
N TYR A 120 5.71 -6.88 9.45
CA TYR A 120 6.23 -6.53 8.14
C TYR A 120 7.72 -6.17 8.22
N VAL A 121 8.46 -6.50 7.17
CA VAL A 121 9.85 -6.10 6.96
C VAL A 121 9.90 -5.22 5.73
N ILE A 122 10.54 -4.08 5.86
CA ILE A 122 10.75 -3.12 4.78
C ILE A 122 12.26 -2.97 4.58
N CYS A 123 12.73 -3.27 3.38
CA CYS A 123 14.06 -2.86 2.95
C CYS A 123 13.99 -1.47 2.36
N THR A 124 15.09 -0.75 2.34
CA THR A 124 15.23 0.45 1.53
C THR A 124 15.76 0.08 0.15
N GLY A 125 15.24 0.73 -0.89
CA GLY A 125 15.75 0.63 -2.26
C GLY A 125 16.67 1.80 -2.62
N ASN A 126 17.09 1.89 -3.87
CA ASN A 126 18.01 2.94 -4.30
C ASN A 126 17.37 4.33 -4.40
N HIS A 127 16.06 4.41 -4.63
CA HIS A 127 15.30 5.66 -4.67
C HIS A 127 15.10 6.28 -3.29
N ASP A 128 15.18 5.49 -2.22
CA ASP A 128 15.02 5.93 -0.84
C ASP A 128 16.23 6.71 -0.30
N TYR A 129 17.30 6.90 -1.10
CA TYR A 129 18.53 7.59 -0.71
C TYR A 129 18.84 8.78 -1.60
N GLY A 130 19.17 9.91 -0.98
CA GLY A 130 19.71 11.10 -1.62
C GLY A 130 18.76 11.81 -2.57
N TYR A 131 19.35 12.60 -3.44
CA TYR A 131 18.64 13.41 -4.44
C TYR A 131 18.34 12.66 -5.73
N GLN A 132 19.27 11.81 -6.16
CA GLN A 132 19.24 11.10 -7.45
C GLN A 132 19.65 9.65 -7.28
N LYS A 133 18.86 8.86 -6.55
CA LYS A 133 19.06 7.41 -6.45
C LYS A 133 20.43 7.01 -5.87
N ALA A 134 20.51 6.87 -4.59
CA ALA A 134 21.68 6.34 -3.89
C ALA A 134 23.01 7.11 -4.09
N GLU A 135 22.98 8.38 -4.51
CA GLU A 135 24.18 9.22 -4.61
C GLU A 135 24.83 9.50 -3.26
N ASN A 136 24.09 9.37 -2.19
CA ASN A 136 24.58 9.46 -0.82
C ASN A 136 23.84 8.45 0.07
N ARG A 137 24.13 8.46 1.37
CA ARG A 137 23.51 7.55 2.34
C ARG A 137 22.43 8.21 3.22
N LEU A 138 21.99 9.42 2.85
CA LEU A 138 20.91 10.09 3.58
C LEU A 138 19.58 9.43 3.21
N CYS A 139 18.84 9.03 4.22
CA CYS A 139 17.55 8.37 4.07
C CYS A 139 16.63 8.76 5.22
N HIS A 140 15.41 9.19 4.90
CA HIS A 140 14.40 9.55 5.90
C HIS A 140 13.60 8.33 6.39
N PHE A 141 13.92 7.13 5.95
CA PHE A 141 13.23 5.91 6.37
C PHE A 141 13.06 5.80 7.91
N PRO A 142 14.11 6.05 8.75
CA PRO A 142 13.97 5.92 10.20
C PRO A 142 12.97 6.90 10.82
N ASP A 143 12.76 8.06 10.19
CA ASP A 143 11.83 9.08 10.69
C ASP A 143 10.37 8.61 10.57
N TYR A 144 10.08 7.78 9.58
CA TYR A 144 8.74 7.29 9.28
C TYR A 144 8.51 5.84 9.71
N PHE A 145 9.58 5.06 9.82
CA PHE A 145 9.55 3.64 10.19
C PHE A 145 10.54 3.32 11.31
N PRO A 146 10.38 3.94 12.49
CA PRO A 146 11.22 3.61 13.64
C PRO A 146 11.02 2.14 14.05
N ALA A 147 12.05 1.53 14.61
CA ALA A 147 12.07 0.09 14.91
C ALA A 147 10.93 -0.37 15.83
N GLU A 148 10.49 0.50 16.74
CA GLU A 148 9.42 0.22 17.70
C GLU A 148 8.00 0.44 17.15
N ARG A 149 7.88 0.94 15.92
CA ARG A 149 6.59 1.33 15.32
C ARG A 149 5.58 0.18 15.33
N ASN A 150 5.97 -0.97 14.80
CA ASN A 150 5.08 -2.11 14.74
C ASN A 150 5.26 -3.02 15.96
N SER A 151 4.26 -3.05 16.83
CA SER A 151 4.29 -3.85 18.06
C SER A 151 4.40 -5.36 17.85
N CYS A 152 4.12 -5.86 16.65
CA CYS A 152 4.31 -7.26 16.29
C CYS A 152 5.77 -7.72 16.41
N TRP A 153 6.74 -6.79 16.31
CA TRP A 153 8.17 -7.10 16.42
C TRP A 153 8.73 -7.07 17.83
N ARG A 154 8.00 -6.54 18.83
CA ARG A 154 8.54 -6.32 20.19
C ARG A 154 9.21 -7.54 20.82
N LYS A 155 8.71 -8.75 20.53
CA LYS A 155 9.27 -9.99 21.07
C LYS A 155 10.43 -10.56 20.25
N SER A 156 10.59 -10.10 19.02
CA SER A 156 11.60 -10.60 18.07
C SER A 156 12.73 -9.61 17.84
N LEU A 157 12.58 -8.37 18.31
CA LEU A 157 13.60 -7.34 18.17
C LEU A 157 14.75 -7.62 19.13
N VAL A 158 15.91 -8.01 18.60
CA VAL A 158 17.11 -8.36 19.38
C VAL A 158 18.00 -7.15 19.56
N ALA A 159 18.16 -6.34 18.52
CA ALA A 159 19.00 -5.14 18.55
C ALA A 159 18.53 -4.14 17.50
N VAL A 160 18.75 -2.86 17.77
CA VAL A 160 18.64 -1.77 16.81
C VAL A 160 20.04 -1.25 16.55
N GLY A 161 20.52 -1.37 15.30
CA GLY A 161 21.80 -0.85 14.87
C GLY A 161 21.65 0.53 14.24
N ASN A 162 22.58 1.43 14.52
CA ASN A 162 22.73 2.68 13.78
C ASN A 162 23.64 2.43 12.58
N ASN A 163 23.06 1.97 11.46
CA ASN A 163 23.81 1.67 10.24
C ASN A 163 24.11 2.92 9.38
N TYR A 164 24.05 4.10 9.95
CA TYR A 164 24.23 5.39 9.25
C TYR A 164 25.58 6.02 9.63
N GLN A 165 26.67 5.28 9.42
CA GLN A 165 28.01 5.86 9.42
C GLN A 165 28.68 5.67 8.07
#